data_12ee68b18a992829241641554758697e
#
_entry.id   12ee68b18a992829241641554758697e
#
_cell.length_a   1.000
_cell.length_b   1.000
_cell.length_c   1.000
_cell.angle_alpha   90.00
_cell.angle_beta   90.00
_cell.angle_gamma   90.00
#
_symmetry.space_group_name_H-M   'P 1'
#
loop_
_entity.id
_entity.type
_entity.pdbx_description
1 polymer ?
#
loop_
_entity_poly.entity_id
_entity_poly.type
_entity_poly.pdbx_seq_one_letter_code
_entity_poly.pdbx_strand_id
1 'polypeptide(L)'
;MFLLLPLLESNNKLIDTLSSISEQKNIHQENIEVLIVDATDKTSGKIANGNMSMCKVIYAKSVKSFADACNLAASKATGKYITVCNCGDTFSDNYFESCIKVFNKKEKIPFVAGHRFCVNPVFREKKEFRLNKGQLESSVVNLFDNPNLINLELTGTFYRTEIFKSYKMNNKLKYESADDFALRIQLDYPEYVYLDEIEFDYFMPVSDDFMYYVPTNYKDWYTDSLNNFLKPLINDSKDRDGNIPLFIQFYIVFNITTKFLANMNNRNKRNMNDEELAVFLKQQENVLSLQMTVLFLTKTSMFLSATARKPPRCSI
;
A
#
# COMPACT_ATOMS: atom_id res chain seq x y z
N MET A 1 -10.56 8.22 -16.16
CA MET A 1 -9.68 7.62 -15.17
C MET A 1 -9.37 8.65 -14.11
N PHE A 2 -9.20 8.23 -12.87
CA PHE A 2 -9.01 9.14 -11.75
C PHE A 2 -7.76 8.74 -10.97
N LEU A 3 -6.84 9.69 -10.75
CA LEU A 3 -5.66 9.49 -9.92
C LEU A 3 -5.72 10.38 -8.69
N LEU A 4 -5.45 9.77 -7.54
CA LEU A 4 -5.29 10.41 -6.25
C LEU A 4 -3.82 10.69 -6.00
N LEU A 5 -3.47 11.94 -5.73
CA LEU A 5 -2.12 12.33 -5.38
C LEU A 5 -2.15 13.14 -4.07
N PRO A 6 -1.99 12.46 -2.90
CA PRO A 6 -1.83 13.13 -1.63
C PRO A 6 -0.49 13.89 -1.60
N LEU A 7 -0.54 15.17 -1.26
CA LEU A 7 0.64 16.00 -1.07
C LEU A 7 0.67 16.50 0.38
N LEU A 8 1.24 15.69 1.25
CA LEU A 8 1.36 16.00 2.68
C LEU A 8 2.62 16.79 3.01
N GLU A 9 3.61 16.76 2.12
CA GLU A 9 4.88 17.48 2.23
C GLU A 9 5.27 18.11 0.89
N SER A 10 6.07 19.19 0.93
CA SER A 10 6.57 19.80 -0.30
C SER A 10 7.61 18.90 -0.96
N ASN A 11 7.32 18.42 -2.17
CA ASN A 11 8.20 17.56 -2.94
C ASN A 11 8.46 18.17 -4.33
N ASN A 12 9.72 18.16 -4.77
CA ASN A 12 10.13 18.63 -6.10
C ASN A 12 9.92 17.58 -7.21
N LYS A 13 9.48 16.37 -6.85
CA LYS A 13 9.28 15.23 -7.75
C LYS A 13 7.86 15.14 -8.34
N LEU A 14 6.98 16.09 -8.03
CA LEU A 14 5.63 16.13 -8.57
C LEU A 14 5.62 16.10 -10.10
N ILE A 15 6.55 16.79 -10.74
CA ILE A 15 6.63 16.85 -12.20
C ILE A 15 6.96 15.49 -12.79
N ASP A 16 7.86 14.71 -12.19
CA ASP A 16 8.21 13.37 -12.68
C ASP A 16 6.96 12.46 -12.72
N THR A 17 6.15 12.50 -11.64
CA THR A 17 4.87 11.77 -11.58
C THR A 17 3.89 12.23 -12.67
N LEU A 18 3.68 13.54 -12.78
CA LEU A 18 2.71 14.08 -13.74
C LEU A 18 3.15 13.83 -15.19
N SER A 19 4.45 13.85 -15.47
CA SER A 19 4.99 13.50 -16.80
C SER A 19 4.67 12.05 -17.14
N SER A 20 4.95 11.09 -16.25
CA SER A 20 4.67 9.67 -16.49
C SER A 20 3.16 9.40 -16.71
N ILE A 21 2.30 10.20 -16.09
CA ILE A 21 0.84 10.12 -16.29
C ILE A 21 0.45 10.71 -17.64
N SER A 22 1.05 11.82 -18.06
CA SER A 22 0.74 12.48 -19.33
C SER A 22 1.26 11.71 -20.54
N GLU A 23 2.29 10.91 -20.37
CA GLU A 23 2.95 10.12 -21.42
C GLU A 23 2.35 8.72 -21.61
N GLN A 24 1.21 8.43 -20.95
CA GLN A 24 0.54 7.14 -21.11
C GLN A 24 0.07 6.92 -22.54
N LYS A 25 0.46 5.78 -23.13
CA LYS A 25 0.09 5.39 -24.50
C LYS A 25 -1.38 4.99 -24.60
N ASN A 26 -1.97 5.27 -25.75
CA ASN A 26 -3.34 4.88 -26.10
C ASN A 26 -4.43 5.37 -25.13
N ILE A 27 -4.12 6.37 -24.32
CA ILE A 27 -5.08 7.04 -23.42
C ILE A 27 -5.04 8.54 -23.72
N HIS A 28 -6.17 9.10 -24.10
CA HIS A 28 -6.28 10.55 -24.28
C HIS A 28 -6.25 11.25 -22.92
N GLN A 29 -5.47 12.32 -22.79
CA GLN A 29 -5.32 13.07 -21.54
C GLN A 29 -6.66 13.58 -20.97
N GLU A 30 -7.63 13.89 -21.83
CA GLU A 30 -8.99 14.27 -21.43
C GLU A 30 -9.74 13.19 -20.65
N ASN A 31 -9.32 11.92 -20.77
CA ASN A 31 -9.86 10.79 -20.02
C ASN A 31 -9.13 10.53 -18.69
N ILE A 32 -8.16 11.36 -18.35
CA ILE A 32 -7.38 11.29 -17.11
C ILE A 32 -7.71 12.51 -16.25
N GLU A 33 -8.07 12.28 -15.01
CA GLU A 33 -8.24 13.32 -14.01
C GLU A 33 -7.28 13.04 -12.85
N VAL A 34 -6.38 13.97 -12.56
CA VAL A 34 -5.46 13.91 -11.44
C VAL A 34 -5.93 14.88 -10.38
N LEU A 35 -6.29 14.36 -9.21
CA LEU A 35 -6.68 15.17 -8.07
C LEU A 35 -5.53 15.23 -7.05
N ILE A 36 -4.95 16.38 -6.91
CA ILE A 36 -3.90 16.66 -5.95
C ILE A 36 -4.55 17.23 -4.69
N VAL A 37 -4.40 16.51 -3.57
CA VAL A 37 -4.84 16.99 -2.25
C VAL A 37 -3.64 17.60 -1.56
N ASP A 38 -3.54 18.92 -1.58
CA ASP A 38 -2.41 19.68 -1.04
C ASP A 38 -2.70 20.16 0.39
N ALA A 39 -2.00 19.57 1.36
CA ALA A 39 -2.01 20.00 2.76
C ALA A 39 -0.91 21.05 3.07
N THR A 40 -0.04 21.37 2.09
CA THR A 40 1.17 22.19 2.29
C THR A 40 1.03 23.64 1.87
N ASP A 41 -0.01 24.00 1.09
CA ASP A 41 -0.22 25.31 0.44
C ASP A 41 0.92 25.75 -0.52
N LYS A 42 1.79 24.83 -0.97
CA LYS A 42 3.01 25.17 -1.73
C LYS A 42 2.97 24.81 -3.21
N THR A 43 1.87 24.21 -3.67
CA THR A 43 1.81 23.58 -5.00
C THR A 43 1.36 24.54 -6.11
N SER A 44 0.67 25.63 -5.78
CA SER A 44 -0.01 26.53 -6.72
C SER A 44 0.88 27.09 -7.84
N GLY A 45 2.15 27.40 -7.55
CA GLY A 45 3.07 27.93 -8.56
C GLY A 45 3.68 26.92 -9.51
N LYS A 46 3.75 25.64 -9.12
CA LYS A 46 4.42 24.60 -9.93
C LYS A 46 3.50 23.99 -10.98
N ILE A 47 2.21 23.84 -10.65
CA ILE A 47 1.20 23.25 -11.56
C ILE A 47 0.72 24.27 -12.57
N ALA A 48 0.54 25.53 -12.16
CA ALA A 48 0.11 26.61 -13.05
C ALA A 48 1.10 26.85 -14.20
N ASN A 49 2.40 26.62 -13.97
CA ASN A 49 3.43 26.76 -14.99
C ASN A 49 3.55 25.56 -15.93
N GLY A 50 2.92 24.43 -15.62
CA GLY A 50 3.07 23.17 -16.38
C GLY A 50 1.97 22.89 -17.41
N ASN A 51 0.97 23.75 -17.53
CA ASN A 51 -0.13 23.63 -18.51
C ASN A 51 -0.83 22.24 -18.51
N MET A 52 -0.95 21.60 -17.32
CA MET A 52 -1.51 20.24 -17.18
C MET A 52 -3.02 20.33 -16.91
N SER A 53 -3.82 20.41 -17.98
CA SER A 53 -5.29 20.53 -17.93
C SER A 53 -5.99 19.36 -17.20
N MET A 54 -5.32 18.21 -17.08
CA MET A 54 -5.84 17.05 -16.37
C MET A 54 -5.77 17.17 -14.83
N CYS A 55 -5.06 18.18 -14.30
CA CYS A 55 -4.81 18.31 -12.87
C CYS A 55 -5.81 19.26 -12.21
N LYS A 56 -6.38 18.82 -11.10
CA LYS A 56 -7.15 19.65 -10.16
C LYS A 56 -6.48 19.63 -8.80
N VAL A 57 -6.39 20.78 -8.16
CA VAL A 57 -5.79 20.92 -6.82
C VAL A 57 -6.87 21.24 -5.80
N ILE A 58 -6.90 20.49 -4.71
CA ILE A 58 -7.70 20.79 -3.53
C ILE A 58 -6.72 21.19 -2.41
N TYR A 59 -6.80 22.43 -1.97
CA TYR A 59 -6.09 22.90 -0.79
C TYR A 59 -6.86 22.49 0.45
N ALA A 60 -6.28 21.63 1.28
CA ALA A 60 -6.98 21.03 2.41
C ALA A 60 -6.10 20.96 3.66
N LYS A 61 -5.93 22.11 4.33
CA LYS A 61 -5.19 22.22 5.62
C LYS A 61 -5.75 21.33 6.74
N SER A 62 -7.01 20.92 6.63
CA SER A 62 -7.66 20.01 7.58
C SER A 62 -7.22 18.55 7.43
N VAL A 63 -6.62 18.19 6.30
CA VAL A 63 -6.08 16.87 6.03
C VAL A 63 -4.80 16.69 6.84
N LYS A 64 -4.78 15.67 7.71
CA LYS A 64 -3.67 15.40 8.63
C LYS A 64 -2.99 14.06 8.38
N SER A 65 -3.61 13.22 7.57
CA SER A 65 -3.12 11.88 7.28
C SER A 65 -3.30 11.52 5.81
N PHE A 66 -2.56 10.50 5.39
CA PHE A 66 -2.73 9.90 4.07
C PHE A 66 -4.16 9.36 3.86
N ALA A 67 -4.72 8.72 4.89
CA ALA A 67 -6.08 8.22 4.85
C ALA A 67 -7.11 9.35 4.66
N ASP A 68 -6.95 10.49 5.34
CA ASP A 68 -7.83 11.65 5.16
C ASP A 68 -7.76 12.19 3.73
N ALA A 69 -6.55 12.31 3.17
CA ALA A 69 -6.33 12.75 1.80
C ALA A 69 -7.00 11.82 0.78
N CYS A 70 -6.79 10.51 0.94
CA CYS A 70 -7.39 9.49 0.07
C CYS A 70 -8.93 9.49 0.17
N ASN A 71 -9.48 9.57 1.38
CA ASN A 71 -10.94 9.63 1.60
C ASN A 71 -11.57 10.89 0.97
N LEU A 72 -10.92 12.06 1.17
CA LEU A 72 -11.37 13.31 0.57
C LEU A 72 -11.37 13.23 -0.95
N ALA A 73 -10.28 12.78 -1.54
CA ALA A 73 -10.15 12.70 -2.97
C ALA A 73 -11.08 11.64 -3.57
N ALA A 74 -11.22 10.46 -2.95
CA ALA A 74 -12.15 9.43 -3.39
C ALA A 74 -13.59 9.96 -3.43
N SER A 75 -13.99 10.81 -2.47
CA SER A 75 -15.33 11.43 -2.48
C SER A 75 -15.58 12.32 -3.70
N LYS A 76 -14.54 12.84 -4.34
CA LYS A 76 -14.58 13.70 -5.52
C LYS A 76 -14.35 12.96 -6.84
N ALA A 77 -13.89 11.70 -6.77
CA ALA A 77 -13.59 10.91 -7.96
C ALA A 77 -14.82 10.75 -8.85
N THR A 78 -14.66 11.05 -10.14
CA THR A 78 -15.72 10.92 -11.17
C THR A 78 -15.39 9.83 -12.19
N GLY A 79 -14.12 9.46 -12.32
CA GLY A 79 -13.67 8.45 -13.26
C GLY A 79 -14.12 7.03 -12.89
N LYS A 80 -14.25 6.17 -13.88
CA LYS A 80 -14.67 4.75 -13.71
C LYS A 80 -13.63 3.92 -12.93
N TYR A 81 -12.36 4.28 -13.04
CA TYR A 81 -11.24 3.60 -12.38
C TYR A 81 -10.42 4.62 -11.59
N ILE A 82 -9.87 4.19 -10.48
CA ILE A 82 -9.14 5.02 -9.52
C ILE A 82 -7.83 4.34 -9.12
N THR A 83 -6.76 5.11 -9.01
CA THR A 83 -5.49 4.68 -8.40
C THR A 83 -4.94 5.78 -7.51
N VAL A 84 -4.02 5.41 -6.64
CA VAL A 84 -3.28 6.33 -5.76
C VAL A 84 -1.82 6.32 -6.18
N CYS A 85 -1.16 7.47 -6.17
CA CYS A 85 0.28 7.60 -6.33
C CYS A 85 0.82 8.71 -5.42
N ASN A 86 2.09 8.63 -5.07
CA ASN A 86 2.77 9.69 -4.33
C ASN A 86 3.62 10.54 -5.28
N CYS A 87 4.09 11.69 -4.80
CA CYS A 87 5.05 12.49 -5.56
C CYS A 87 6.35 11.74 -5.77
N GLY A 88 6.78 11.60 -7.01
CA GLY A 88 7.95 10.85 -7.42
C GLY A 88 7.64 9.44 -7.94
N ASP A 89 6.47 8.89 -7.64
CA ASP A 89 6.04 7.62 -8.23
C ASP A 89 5.84 7.78 -9.74
N THR A 90 6.20 6.76 -10.51
CA THR A 90 6.03 6.78 -11.97
C THR A 90 5.45 5.46 -12.49
N PHE A 91 4.75 5.56 -13.62
CA PHE A 91 4.10 4.45 -14.30
C PHE A 91 4.79 4.17 -15.63
N SER A 92 4.93 2.90 -16.02
CA SER A 92 5.32 2.56 -17.40
C SER A 92 4.25 3.08 -18.39
N ASP A 93 4.67 3.36 -19.62
CA ASP A 93 3.85 4.04 -20.62
C ASP A 93 2.60 3.26 -21.10
N ASN A 94 2.57 1.95 -20.86
CA ASN A 94 1.47 1.05 -21.18
C ASN A 94 0.57 0.73 -19.97
N TYR A 95 0.86 1.31 -18.80
CA TYR A 95 0.24 0.90 -17.54
C TYR A 95 -1.28 1.03 -17.55
N PHE A 96 -1.75 2.20 -17.92
CA PHE A 96 -3.18 2.52 -17.84
C PHE A 96 -4.00 1.74 -18.85
N GLU A 97 -3.51 1.63 -20.09
CA GLU A 97 -4.17 0.86 -21.13
C GLU A 97 -4.32 -0.60 -20.72
N SER A 98 -3.26 -1.22 -20.18
CA SER A 98 -3.28 -2.62 -19.77
C SER A 98 -4.28 -2.87 -18.63
N CYS A 99 -4.34 -2.01 -17.61
CA CYS A 99 -5.35 -2.09 -16.57
C CYS A 99 -6.78 -1.98 -17.11
N ILE A 100 -7.03 -1.03 -18.02
CA ILE A 100 -8.35 -0.85 -18.63
C ILE A 100 -8.76 -2.06 -19.48
N LYS A 101 -7.82 -2.64 -20.25
CA LYS A 101 -8.07 -3.88 -21.01
C LYS A 101 -8.52 -5.04 -20.11
N VAL A 102 -7.92 -5.18 -18.94
CA VAL A 102 -8.34 -6.18 -17.95
C VAL A 102 -9.76 -5.90 -17.48
N PHE A 103 -10.06 -4.69 -17.04
CA PHE A 103 -11.38 -4.34 -16.53
C PHE A 103 -12.49 -4.51 -17.56
N ASN A 104 -12.20 -4.25 -18.83
CA ASN A 104 -13.16 -4.42 -19.92
C ASN A 104 -13.42 -5.91 -20.23
N LYS A 105 -12.43 -6.78 -20.02
CA LYS A 105 -12.56 -8.24 -20.24
C LYS A 105 -13.13 -8.97 -19.03
N LYS A 106 -12.92 -8.46 -17.84
CA LYS A 106 -13.22 -9.12 -16.56
C LYS A 106 -14.01 -8.18 -15.64
N GLU A 107 -15.33 -8.11 -15.85
CA GLU A 107 -16.21 -7.16 -15.16
C GLU A 107 -16.22 -7.31 -13.64
N LYS A 108 -15.98 -8.50 -13.12
CA LYS A 108 -16.03 -8.79 -11.67
C LYS A 108 -14.73 -8.50 -10.92
N ILE A 109 -13.61 -8.31 -11.63
CA ILE A 109 -12.33 -8.03 -10.98
C ILE A 109 -12.37 -6.64 -10.31
N PRO A 110 -12.10 -6.56 -9.00
CA PRO A 110 -12.18 -5.32 -8.24
C PRO A 110 -10.99 -4.39 -8.48
N PHE A 111 -9.79 -4.99 -8.67
CA PHE A 111 -8.55 -4.24 -8.88
C PHE A 111 -7.52 -5.00 -9.72
N VAL A 112 -6.58 -4.23 -10.26
CA VAL A 112 -5.44 -4.71 -11.05
C VAL A 112 -4.17 -4.16 -10.42
N ALA A 113 -3.20 -5.01 -10.15
CA ALA A 113 -1.88 -4.67 -9.64
C ALA A 113 -0.82 -4.93 -10.72
N GLY A 114 0.19 -4.07 -10.79
CA GLY A 114 1.35 -4.23 -11.68
C GLY A 114 2.61 -4.63 -10.91
N HIS A 115 3.68 -4.83 -11.65
CA HIS A 115 5.01 -5.10 -11.09
C HIS A 115 5.57 -3.82 -10.44
N ARG A 116 5.96 -3.92 -9.19
CA ARG A 116 6.42 -2.78 -8.40
C ARG A 116 7.91 -2.81 -8.18
N PHE A 117 8.53 -1.67 -8.38
CA PHE A 117 9.92 -1.42 -8.03
C PHE A 117 10.03 -0.34 -6.97
N CYS A 118 10.98 -0.47 -6.04
CA CYS A 118 11.38 0.59 -5.14
C CYS A 118 12.57 1.34 -5.74
N VAL A 119 12.42 2.64 -5.90
CA VAL A 119 13.48 3.50 -6.44
C VAL A 119 14.13 4.27 -5.30
N ASN A 120 15.44 4.05 -5.10
CA ASN A 120 16.21 4.81 -4.14
C ASN A 120 16.46 6.23 -4.69
N PRO A 121 16.04 7.29 -4.00
CA PRO A 121 16.14 8.65 -4.52
C PRO A 121 17.57 9.19 -4.59
N VAL A 122 18.49 8.65 -3.79
CA VAL A 122 19.89 9.11 -3.74
C VAL A 122 20.73 8.43 -4.83
N PHE A 123 20.63 7.10 -4.89
CA PHE A 123 21.45 6.29 -5.82
C PHE A 123 20.73 5.98 -7.13
N ARG A 124 19.44 6.32 -7.24
CA ARG A 124 18.56 5.96 -8.36
C ARG A 124 18.56 4.47 -8.69
N GLU A 125 18.92 3.65 -7.71
CA GLU A 125 18.82 2.20 -7.85
C GLU A 125 17.37 1.76 -7.83
N LYS A 126 17.00 0.99 -8.83
CA LYS A 126 15.67 0.36 -8.93
C LYS A 126 15.80 -1.07 -8.41
N LYS A 127 15.08 -1.38 -7.33
CA LYS A 127 15.02 -2.72 -6.73
C LYS A 127 13.61 -3.24 -6.77
N GLU A 128 13.45 -4.46 -7.23
CA GLU A 128 12.18 -5.15 -7.22
C GLU A 128 11.60 -5.21 -5.80
N PHE A 129 10.36 -4.78 -5.66
CA PHE A 129 9.62 -4.97 -4.42
C PHE A 129 8.95 -6.33 -4.46
N ARG A 130 9.47 -7.26 -3.65
CA ARG A 130 8.98 -8.64 -3.62
C ARG A 130 8.27 -8.92 -2.30
N LEU A 131 6.98 -8.75 -2.28
CA LEU A 131 6.15 -9.45 -1.32
C LEU A 131 5.56 -10.68 -2.01
N ASN A 132 6.32 -11.79 -2.05
CA ASN A 132 5.93 -13.09 -2.62
C ASN A 132 5.56 -13.12 -4.13
N LYS A 133 5.69 -12.01 -4.87
CA LYS A 133 5.29 -11.91 -6.29
C LYS A 133 6.44 -12.08 -7.29
N GLY A 134 7.66 -12.22 -6.84
CA GLY A 134 8.87 -12.13 -7.66
C GLY A 134 9.07 -13.18 -8.75
N GLN A 135 8.10 -14.09 -8.94
CA GLN A 135 8.05 -15.07 -10.02
C GLN A 135 6.61 -15.26 -10.51
N LEU A 136 5.70 -14.33 -10.17
CA LEU A 136 4.32 -14.40 -10.60
C LEU A 136 4.24 -13.83 -12.02
N GLU A 137 3.84 -14.66 -12.96
CA GLU A 137 3.45 -14.22 -14.30
C GLU A 137 2.07 -13.54 -14.26
N SER A 138 1.75 -12.77 -15.30
CA SER A 138 0.44 -12.12 -15.43
C SER A 138 -0.70 -13.12 -15.32
N SER A 139 -1.53 -12.98 -14.30
CA SER A 139 -2.56 -13.97 -13.95
C SER A 139 -3.70 -13.38 -13.13
N VAL A 140 -4.79 -14.15 -13.06
CA VAL A 140 -5.81 -13.97 -12.01
C VAL A 140 -5.31 -14.66 -10.75
N VAL A 141 -5.19 -13.90 -9.68
CA VAL A 141 -4.83 -14.41 -8.36
C VAL A 141 -6.10 -14.61 -7.56
N ASN A 142 -6.30 -15.83 -7.05
CA ASN A 142 -7.33 -16.15 -6.07
C ASN A 142 -6.65 -16.40 -4.72
N LEU A 143 -7.01 -15.62 -3.70
CA LEU A 143 -6.38 -15.68 -2.37
C LEU A 143 -6.74 -16.91 -1.55
N PHE A 144 -7.82 -17.63 -1.89
CA PHE A 144 -8.11 -18.90 -1.26
C PHE A 144 -7.19 -20.01 -1.78
N ASP A 145 -6.78 -19.93 -3.06
CA ASP A 145 -5.84 -20.87 -3.66
C ASP A 145 -4.38 -20.47 -3.38
N ASN A 146 -4.12 -19.16 -3.31
CA ASN A 146 -2.78 -18.57 -3.15
C ASN A 146 -2.75 -17.57 -2.00
N PRO A 147 -2.89 -18.01 -0.74
CA PRO A 147 -3.09 -17.13 0.41
C PRO A 147 -1.89 -16.25 0.76
N ASN A 148 -0.71 -16.55 0.22
CA ASN A 148 0.50 -15.76 0.37
C ASN A 148 0.65 -14.64 -0.66
N LEU A 149 -0.24 -14.54 -1.65
CA LEU A 149 -0.21 -13.52 -2.70
C LEU A 149 -1.12 -12.33 -2.42
N ILE A 150 -1.24 -11.93 -1.17
CA ILE A 150 -2.00 -10.75 -0.76
C ILE A 150 -1.42 -9.50 -1.43
N ASN A 151 -2.28 -8.63 -1.95
CA ASN A 151 -1.85 -7.32 -2.45
C ASN A 151 -2.01 -6.25 -1.36
N LEU A 152 -0.90 -5.79 -0.79
CA LEU A 152 -0.86 -4.69 0.20
C LEU A 152 -0.48 -3.33 -0.44
N GLU A 153 -0.22 -3.34 -1.74
CA GLU A 153 0.25 -2.17 -2.47
C GLU A 153 -0.93 -1.32 -2.91
N LEU A 154 -1.22 -0.25 -2.16
CA LEU A 154 -2.28 0.69 -2.52
C LEU A 154 -1.87 1.59 -3.68
N THR A 155 -0.63 2.14 -3.63
CA THR A 155 -0.11 3.01 -4.69
C THR A 155 0.25 2.18 -5.92
N GLY A 156 -0.16 2.67 -7.09
CA GLY A 156 -0.01 1.96 -8.35
C GLY A 156 -1.10 0.91 -8.63
N THR A 157 -1.81 0.40 -7.63
CA THR A 157 -2.92 -0.51 -7.85
C THR A 157 -4.14 0.24 -8.38
N PHE A 158 -4.73 -0.27 -9.46
CA PHE A 158 -5.94 0.29 -10.06
C PHE A 158 -7.18 -0.42 -9.54
N TYR A 159 -8.13 0.34 -9.03
CA TYR A 159 -9.40 -0.15 -8.51
C TYR A 159 -10.57 0.29 -9.39
N ARG A 160 -11.68 -0.45 -9.38
CA ARG A 160 -12.95 0.11 -9.77
C ARG A 160 -13.34 1.19 -8.77
N THR A 161 -13.72 2.36 -9.25
CA THR A 161 -14.02 3.51 -8.36
C THR A 161 -15.17 3.21 -7.40
N GLU A 162 -16.16 2.45 -7.83
CA GLU A 162 -17.27 2.00 -6.98
C GLU A 162 -16.79 1.16 -5.80
N ILE A 163 -15.86 0.21 -6.04
CA ILE A 163 -15.25 -0.61 -4.98
C ILE A 163 -14.43 0.28 -4.05
N PHE A 164 -13.53 1.11 -4.59
CA PHE A 164 -12.70 2.00 -3.78
C PHE A 164 -13.53 2.91 -2.87
N LYS A 165 -14.65 3.45 -3.37
CA LYS A 165 -15.55 4.33 -2.62
C LYS A 165 -16.40 3.59 -1.56
N SER A 166 -16.65 2.30 -1.75
CA SER A 166 -17.43 1.49 -0.79
C SER A 166 -16.68 1.28 0.51
N TYR A 167 -15.36 1.41 0.48
CA TYR A 167 -14.48 1.30 1.63
C TYR A 167 -13.90 2.68 1.98
N LYS A 168 -13.78 2.95 3.27
CA LYS A 168 -13.11 4.14 3.76
C LYS A 168 -11.81 3.73 4.42
N MET A 169 -10.73 4.42 4.09
CA MET A 169 -9.50 4.25 4.82
C MET A 169 -9.67 4.70 6.27
N ASN A 170 -9.19 3.88 7.20
CA ASN A 170 -9.29 4.15 8.62
C ASN A 170 -8.27 5.23 9.02
N ASN A 171 -8.75 6.47 9.18
CA ASN A 171 -7.91 7.61 9.55
C ASN A 171 -7.51 7.65 11.03
N LYS A 172 -8.02 6.72 11.84
CA LYS A 172 -7.54 6.52 13.22
C LYS A 172 -6.23 5.73 13.24
N LEU A 173 -5.90 5.03 12.15
CA LEU A 173 -4.63 4.33 11.99
C LEU A 173 -3.59 5.30 11.47
N LYS A 174 -2.62 5.63 12.32
CA LYS A 174 -1.46 6.43 11.94
C LYS A 174 -0.57 5.68 10.94
N TYR A 175 -0.46 4.38 11.13
CA TYR A 175 0.23 3.44 10.25
C TYR A 175 -0.76 2.39 9.76
N GLU A 176 -0.41 1.64 8.74
CA GLU A 176 -1.16 0.47 8.28
C GLU A 176 -2.60 0.77 7.79
N SER A 177 -2.96 2.05 7.58
CA SER A 177 -4.27 2.41 7.04
C SER A 177 -4.47 1.90 5.61
N ALA A 178 -3.38 1.81 4.82
CA ALA A 178 -3.39 1.25 3.49
C ALA A 178 -3.57 -0.27 3.52
N ASP A 179 -2.89 -0.96 4.46
CA ASP A 179 -3.01 -2.40 4.65
C ASP A 179 -4.43 -2.78 5.09
N ASP A 180 -5.00 -2.06 6.08
CA ASP A 180 -6.38 -2.25 6.53
C ASP A 180 -7.36 -2.10 5.38
N PHE A 181 -7.22 -1.06 4.57
CA PHE A 181 -8.06 -0.81 3.41
C PHE A 181 -7.96 -1.94 2.37
N ALA A 182 -6.74 -2.33 2.00
CA ALA A 182 -6.51 -3.39 1.01
C ALA A 182 -7.05 -4.74 1.47
N LEU A 183 -6.84 -5.10 2.74
CA LEU A 183 -7.29 -6.38 3.30
C LEU A 183 -8.81 -6.45 3.41
N ARG A 184 -9.49 -5.35 3.78
CA ARG A 184 -10.97 -5.30 3.81
C ARG A 184 -11.57 -5.50 2.43
N ILE A 185 -11.00 -4.90 1.39
CA ILE A 185 -11.42 -5.16 0.01
C ILE A 185 -11.20 -6.63 -0.35
N GLN A 186 -10.05 -7.21 0.00
CA GLN A 186 -9.71 -8.59 -0.33
C GLN A 186 -10.51 -9.64 0.47
N LEU A 187 -11.06 -9.26 1.63
CA LEU A 187 -12.01 -10.12 2.35
C LEU A 187 -13.31 -10.33 1.56
N ASP A 188 -13.81 -9.28 0.92
CA ASP A 188 -15.05 -9.33 0.16
C ASP A 188 -14.82 -9.72 -1.31
N TYR A 189 -13.62 -9.42 -1.83
CA TYR A 189 -13.19 -9.66 -3.21
C TYR A 189 -11.84 -10.38 -3.23
N PRO A 190 -11.79 -11.69 -3.00
CA PRO A 190 -10.53 -12.44 -2.86
C PRO A 190 -9.80 -12.69 -4.18
N GLU A 191 -10.32 -12.18 -5.30
CA GLU A 191 -9.71 -12.30 -6.62
C GLU A 191 -9.26 -10.94 -7.16
N TYR A 192 -8.06 -10.91 -7.76
CA TYR A 192 -7.56 -9.75 -8.48
C TYR A 192 -6.70 -10.17 -9.68
N VAL A 193 -6.32 -9.22 -10.54
CA VAL A 193 -5.38 -9.49 -11.64
C VAL A 193 -4.05 -8.86 -11.32
N TYR A 194 -2.99 -9.64 -11.47
CA TYR A 194 -1.62 -9.19 -11.48
C TYR A 194 -1.09 -9.17 -12.91
N LEU A 195 -0.43 -8.08 -13.31
CA LEU A 195 0.20 -7.89 -14.61
C LEU A 195 1.69 -7.68 -14.42
N ASP A 196 2.50 -8.61 -14.93
CA ASP A 196 3.97 -8.54 -14.84
C ASP A 196 4.57 -7.58 -15.87
N GLU A 197 3.86 -7.37 -16.99
CA GLU A 197 4.31 -6.51 -18.10
C GLU A 197 4.15 -5.02 -17.88
N ILE A 198 3.56 -4.57 -16.76
CA ILE A 198 3.42 -3.16 -16.41
C ILE A 198 4.20 -2.85 -15.15
N GLU A 199 4.95 -1.76 -15.16
CA GLU A 199 5.84 -1.40 -14.08
C GLU A 199 5.38 -0.13 -13.36
N PHE A 200 5.41 -0.19 -12.03
CA PHE A 200 5.19 0.94 -11.15
C PHE A 200 6.45 1.21 -10.32
N ASP A 201 7.06 2.35 -10.53
CA ASP A 201 8.20 2.79 -9.76
C ASP A 201 7.75 3.58 -8.54
N TYR A 202 7.91 2.97 -7.39
CA TYR A 202 7.64 3.57 -6.10
C TYR A 202 8.86 4.35 -5.62
N PHE A 203 8.72 5.66 -5.53
CA PHE A 203 9.79 6.53 -5.10
C PHE A 203 9.89 6.56 -3.58
N MET A 204 10.97 6.01 -3.03
CA MET A 204 11.21 6.01 -1.58
C MET A 204 11.62 7.42 -1.14
N PRO A 205 10.88 8.08 -0.24
CA PRO A 205 11.29 9.39 0.26
C PRO A 205 12.52 9.29 1.16
N VAL A 206 13.30 10.37 1.18
CA VAL A 206 14.63 10.45 1.86
C VAL A 206 14.51 10.94 3.30
N SER A 207 13.42 11.61 3.68
CA SER A 207 13.34 12.30 4.96
C SER A 207 12.85 11.40 6.09
N ASP A 208 13.52 11.51 7.25
CA ASP A 208 13.11 10.88 8.51
C ASP A 208 11.72 11.35 8.99
N ASP A 209 11.24 12.49 8.49
CA ASP A 209 9.95 13.08 8.82
C ASP A 209 8.78 12.37 8.12
N PHE A 210 9.07 11.50 7.16
CA PHE A 210 8.06 10.73 6.46
C PHE A 210 7.67 9.50 7.27
N MET A 211 6.71 9.66 8.14
CA MET A 211 6.21 8.60 9.05
C MET A 211 5.78 7.29 8.36
N TYR A 212 5.64 7.28 7.06
CA TYR A 212 5.30 6.09 6.28
C TYR A 212 6.45 5.11 6.09
N TYR A 213 7.70 5.56 6.22
CA TYR A 213 8.85 4.77 5.76
C TYR A 213 9.72 4.19 6.84
N VAL A 214 9.62 4.72 8.05
CA VAL A 214 10.35 4.17 9.17
C VAL A 214 9.45 4.08 10.40
N PRO A 215 8.27 3.43 10.30
CA PRO A 215 7.40 3.26 11.47
C PRO A 215 8.11 2.53 12.61
N THR A 216 9.17 1.80 12.27
CA THR A 216 10.03 1.07 13.21
C THR A 216 10.64 1.94 14.32
N ASN A 217 10.74 3.25 14.10
CA ASN A 217 11.27 4.20 15.07
C ASN A 217 10.21 4.74 16.06
N TYR A 218 8.93 4.38 15.85
CA TYR A 218 7.83 4.91 16.65
C TYR A 218 7.19 3.80 17.49
N LYS A 219 7.10 4.02 18.78
CA LYS A 219 6.54 3.06 19.74
C LYS A 219 5.08 2.71 19.44
N ASP A 220 4.30 3.70 19.04
CA ASP A 220 2.88 3.55 18.71
C ASP A 220 2.65 2.60 17.53
N TRP A 221 3.60 2.46 16.61
CA TRP A 221 3.52 1.45 15.55
C TRP A 221 3.48 0.01 16.08
N TYR A 222 4.16 -0.25 17.21
CA TYR A 222 4.15 -1.58 17.84
C TYR A 222 2.90 -1.81 18.67
N THR A 223 2.44 -0.78 19.40
CA THR A 223 1.40 -0.92 20.42
C THR A 223 -0.01 -0.69 19.86
N ASP A 224 -0.20 0.35 19.05
CA ASP A 224 -1.54 0.75 18.58
C ASP A 224 -2.05 -0.15 17.47
N SER A 225 -1.18 -0.68 16.65
CA SER A 225 -1.52 -1.60 15.56
C SER A 225 -2.31 -2.81 16.04
N LEU A 226 -1.94 -3.39 17.18
CA LEU A 226 -2.63 -4.57 17.70
C LEU A 226 -4.10 -4.27 18.02
N ASN A 227 -4.35 -3.19 18.75
CA ASN A 227 -5.70 -2.89 19.25
C ASN A 227 -6.58 -2.22 18.20
N ASN A 228 -5.99 -1.33 17.38
CA ASN A 228 -6.73 -0.50 16.44
C ASN A 228 -6.84 -1.12 15.05
N PHE A 229 -6.01 -2.13 14.74
CA PHE A 229 -5.97 -2.77 13.43
C PHE A 229 -6.10 -4.29 13.50
N LEU A 230 -5.12 -5.03 14.08
CA LEU A 230 -5.12 -6.49 13.99
C LEU A 230 -6.32 -7.16 14.67
N LYS A 231 -6.68 -6.73 15.90
CA LYS A 231 -7.86 -7.28 16.58
C LYS A 231 -9.18 -7.01 15.84
N PRO A 232 -9.46 -5.78 15.38
CA PRO A 232 -10.61 -5.53 14.52
C PRO A 232 -10.58 -6.38 13.24
N LEU A 233 -9.45 -6.45 12.53
CA LEU A 233 -9.32 -7.26 11.32
C LEU A 233 -9.63 -8.73 11.58
N ILE A 234 -9.08 -9.31 12.66
CA ILE A 234 -9.33 -10.70 13.05
C ILE A 234 -10.83 -10.93 13.32
N ASN A 235 -11.47 -10.02 14.06
CA ASN A 235 -12.88 -10.18 14.40
C ASN A 235 -13.78 -10.07 13.17
N ASP A 236 -13.49 -9.11 12.29
CA ASP A 236 -14.28 -8.86 11.09
C ASP A 236 -14.05 -9.91 10.00
N SER A 237 -12.90 -10.63 10.04
CA SER A 237 -12.55 -11.67 9.06
C SER A 237 -13.09 -13.06 9.37
N LYS A 238 -13.66 -13.29 10.57
CA LYS A 238 -14.19 -14.58 10.96
C LYS A 238 -15.43 -14.95 10.16
N ASP A 239 -15.46 -16.18 9.65
CA ASP A 239 -16.66 -16.77 9.08
C ASP A 239 -17.69 -17.13 10.18
N ARG A 240 -18.82 -17.74 9.77
CA ARG A 240 -19.90 -18.15 10.71
C ARG A 240 -19.44 -19.18 11.74
N ASP A 241 -18.39 -19.95 11.42
CA ASP A 241 -17.82 -20.99 12.28
C ASP A 241 -16.65 -20.45 13.11
N GLY A 242 -16.31 -19.17 12.95
CA GLY A 242 -15.25 -18.50 13.67
C GLY A 242 -13.84 -18.67 13.04
N ASN A 243 -13.76 -19.25 11.85
CA ASN A 243 -12.48 -19.46 11.16
C ASN A 243 -12.00 -18.18 10.48
N ILE A 244 -10.70 -17.94 10.56
CA ILE A 244 -10.02 -16.82 9.91
C ILE A 244 -9.49 -17.29 8.56
N PRO A 245 -9.78 -16.60 7.43
CA PRO A 245 -9.24 -16.97 6.12
C PRO A 245 -7.72 -17.08 6.14
N LEU A 246 -7.19 -18.06 5.40
CA LEU A 246 -5.76 -18.38 5.45
C LEU A 246 -4.88 -17.19 5.03
N PHE A 247 -5.30 -16.39 4.06
CA PHE A 247 -4.55 -15.22 3.63
C PHE A 247 -4.49 -14.11 4.74
N ILE A 248 -5.55 -13.96 5.55
CA ILE A 248 -5.51 -13.07 6.71
C ILE A 248 -4.55 -13.60 7.77
N GLN A 249 -4.52 -14.92 8.00
CA GLN A 249 -3.55 -15.53 8.92
C GLN A 249 -2.12 -15.28 8.44
N PHE A 250 -1.84 -15.38 7.13
CA PHE A 250 -0.54 -15.02 6.54
C PHE A 250 -0.17 -13.57 6.83
N TYR A 251 -1.10 -12.65 6.61
CA TYR A 251 -0.86 -11.24 6.91
C TYR A 251 -0.54 -11.01 8.40
N ILE A 252 -1.30 -11.61 9.31
CA ILE A 252 -1.08 -11.46 10.76
C ILE A 252 0.33 -11.93 11.13
N VAL A 253 0.74 -13.10 10.67
CA VAL A 253 2.09 -13.64 10.90
C VAL A 253 3.16 -12.73 10.30
N PHE A 254 2.95 -12.24 9.08
CA PHE A 254 3.85 -11.29 8.42
C PHE A 254 3.99 -9.99 9.23
N ASN A 255 2.90 -9.38 9.67
CA ASN A 255 2.89 -8.14 10.44
C ASN A 255 3.63 -8.29 11.78
N ILE A 256 3.31 -9.36 12.54
CA ILE A 256 3.97 -9.67 13.82
C ILE A 256 5.46 -9.91 13.62
N THR A 257 5.84 -10.72 12.62
CA THR A 257 7.24 -11.04 12.33
C THR A 257 8.01 -9.79 11.92
N THR A 258 7.43 -8.93 11.10
CA THR A 258 8.06 -7.68 10.67
C THR A 258 8.36 -6.77 11.86
N LYS A 259 7.39 -6.61 12.78
CA LYS A 259 7.58 -5.82 14.00
C LYS A 259 8.63 -6.40 14.93
N PHE A 260 8.61 -7.71 15.12
CA PHE A 260 9.60 -8.40 15.93
C PHE A 260 11.02 -8.21 15.39
N LEU A 261 11.21 -8.44 14.08
CA LEU A 261 12.52 -8.27 13.43
C LEU A 261 12.99 -6.83 13.42
N ALA A 262 12.08 -5.88 13.22
CA ALA A 262 12.40 -4.45 13.27
C ALA A 262 12.92 -4.05 14.65
N ASN A 263 12.27 -4.49 15.72
CA ASN A 263 12.72 -4.21 17.10
C ASN A 263 14.07 -4.89 17.42
N MET A 264 14.29 -6.12 16.96
CA MET A 264 15.57 -6.83 17.17
C MET A 264 16.74 -6.19 16.43
N ASN A 265 16.52 -5.68 15.22
CA ASN A 265 17.57 -5.10 14.38
C ASN A 265 17.91 -3.65 14.77
N ASN A 266 17.08 -3.00 15.55
CA ASN A 266 17.29 -1.62 16.00
C ASN A 266 18.19 -1.58 17.25
N ARG A 267 19.47 -1.95 17.06
CA ARG A 267 20.45 -2.08 18.16
C ARG A 267 20.72 -0.77 18.91
N ASN A 268 20.50 0.37 18.30
CA ASN A 268 20.86 1.68 18.85
C ASN A 268 19.69 2.47 19.44
N LYS A 269 18.46 2.07 19.15
CA LYS A 269 17.24 2.73 19.67
C LYS A 269 16.15 1.67 19.87
N ARG A 270 16.17 0.99 20.99
CA ARG A 270 15.01 0.18 21.39
C ARG A 270 13.87 1.14 21.69
N ASN A 271 12.81 1.04 20.94
CA ASN A 271 11.60 1.86 21.13
C ASN A 271 10.76 1.36 22.32
N MET A 272 11.02 0.13 22.79
CA MET A 272 10.37 -0.48 23.94
C MET A 272 11.43 -0.88 24.96
N ASN A 273 11.17 -0.59 26.23
CA ASN A 273 11.94 -1.17 27.32
C ASN A 273 11.60 -2.66 27.51
N ASP A 274 12.28 -3.36 28.40
CA ASP A 274 12.11 -4.81 28.57
C ASP A 274 10.70 -5.19 29.07
N GLU A 275 10.07 -4.35 29.92
CA GLU A 275 8.70 -4.55 30.40
C GLU A 275 7.68 -4.37 29.25
N GLU A 276 7.84 -3.32 28.47
CA GLU A 276 6.99 -3.02 27.32
C GLU A 276 7.13 -4.10 26.23
N LEU A 277 8.35 -4.60 26.03
CA LEU A 277 8.60 -5.71 25.12
C LEU A 277 7.92 -7.00 25.60
N ALA A 278 7.99 -7.29 26.91
CA ALA A 278 7.30 -8.45 27.47
C ALA A 278 5.78 -8.37 27.27
N VAL A 279 5.19 -7.20 27.50
CA VAL A 279 3.76 -6.97 27.25
C VAL A 279 3.43 -7.14 25.77
N PHE A 280 4.23 -6.55 24.87
CA PHE A 280 4.09 -6.71 23.43
C PHE A 280 4.12 -8.17 23.01
N LEU A 281 5.15 -8.93 23.44
CA LEU A 281 5.30 -10.35 23.13
C LEU A 281 4.11 -11.18 23.63
N LYS A 282 3.65 -10.92 24.85
CA LYS A 282 2.47 -11.61 25.41
C LYS A 282 1.19 -11.33 24.62
N GLN A 283 1.02 -10.10 24.16
CA GLN A 283 -0.13 -9.73 23.33
C GLN A 283 -0.06 -10.41 21.95
N GLN A 284 1.13 -10.52 21.35
CA GLN A 284 1.32 -11.22 20.08
C GLN A 284 1.09 -12.73 20.23
N GLU A 285 1.57 -13.33 21.34
CA GLU A 285 1.30 -14.74 21.67
C GLU A 285 -0.21 -15.01 21.74
N ASN A 286 -0.97 -14.12 22.37
CA ASN A 286 -2.43 -14.25 22.43
C ASN A 286 -3.09 -14.18 21.04
N VAL A 287 -2.59 -13.35 20.10
CA VAL A 287 -3.08 -13.30 18.74
C VAL A 287 -2.73 -14.58 17.98
N LEU A 288 -1.49 -15.06 18.11
CA LEU A 288 -1.04 -16.28 17.44
C LEU A 288 -1.72 -17.56 17.97
N SER A 289 -2.17 -17.54 19.22
CA SER A 289 -2.91 -18.67 19.80
C SER A 289 -4.36 -18.79 19.32
N LEU A 290 -4.87 -17.79 18.57
CA LEU A 290 -6.21 -17.81 17.98
C LEU A 290 -6.26 -18.77 16.76
N GLN A 291 -6.15 -20.08 16.98
CA GLN A 291 -6.32 -21.15 15.98
C GLN A 291 -5.67 -20.87 14.61
N MET A 292 -4.41 -20.44 14.63
CA MET A 292 -3.67 -20.11 13.40
C MET A 292 -3.14 -21.39 12.75
N THR A 293 -3.83 -21.90 11.74
CA THR A 293 -3.45 -23.09 11.00
C THR A 293 -2.14 -22.93 10.22
N VAL A 294 -1.82 -21.70 9.82
CA VAL A 294 -0.59 -21.36 9.05
C VAL A 294 0.70 -21.76 9.76
N LEU A 295 0.75 -21.64 11.08
CA LEU A 295 1.97 -21.97 11.85
C LEU A 295 2.34 -23.46 11.76
N PHE A 296 1.38 -24.33 11.46
CA PHE A 296 1.59 -25.76 11.32
C PHE A 296 1.85 -26.24 9.90
N LEU A 297 1.43 -25.45 8.88
CA LEU A 297 1.56 -25.82 7.47
C LEU A 297 2.82 -25.28 6.81
N THR A 298 3.36 -24.19 7.28
CA THR A 298 4.62 -23.64 6.78
C THR A 298 5.78 -24.23 7.55
N LYS A 299 6.37 -25.29 7.04
CA LYS A 299 7.75 -25.62 7.41
C LYS A 299 8.55 -24.33 7.29
N THR A 300 9.08 -23.90 8.38
CA THR A 300 9.83 -22.69 8.73
C THR A 300 10.77 -22.10 7.66
N SER A 301 11.00 -22.77 6.55
CA SER A 301 11.96 -22.41 5.51
C SER A 301 11.49 -21.29 4.56
N MET A 302 10.19 -21.11 4.30
CA MET A 302 9.72 -20.09 3.35
C MET A 302 9.66 -18.69 3.97
N PHE A 303 9.19 -18.57 5.20
CA PHE A 303 9.13 -17.26 5.88
C PHE A 303 10.52 -16.78 6.29
N LEU A 304 11.37 -17.66 6.79
CA LEU A 304 12.75 -17.31 7.14
C LEU A 304 13.61 -17.00 5.92
N SER A 305 13.35 -17.56 4.75
CA SER A 305 14.08 -17.20 3.53
C SER A 305 13.67 -15.85 2.95
N ALA A 306 12.40 -15.44 3.10
CA ALA A 306 11.95 -14.10 2.71
C ALA A 306 12.43 -13.03 3.72
N THR A 307 12.49 -13.38 5.01
CA THR A 307 12.93 -12.47 6.08
C THR A 307 14.43 -12.52 6.37
N ALA A 308 15.11 -13.62 6.08
CA ALA A 308 16.57 -13.77 6.23
C ALA A 308 17.36 -13.07 5.12
N ARG A 309 16.75 -12.74 3.99
CA ARG A 309 17.30 -11.70 3.12
C ARG A 309 16.99 -10.38 3.80
N LYS A 310 18.00 -9.83 4.50
CA LYS A 310 18.00 -8.49 5.10
C LYS A 310 17.13 -7.58 4.24
N PRO A 311 16.18 -6.81 4.83
CA PRO A 311 15.60 -5.69 4.10
C PRO A 311 16.76 -4.95 3.48
N PRO A 312 16.68 -4.50 2.22
CA PRO A 312 17.80 -3.81 1.59
C PRO A 312 18.23 -2.74 2.58
N ARG A 313 19.43 -2.91 3.13
CA ARG A 313 20.05 -1.84 3.88
C ARG A 313 20.19 -0.72 2.85
N CYS A 314 19.33 0.28 2.91
CA CYS A 314 19.72 1.59 2.51
C CYS A 314 20.88 1.94 3.44
N SER A 315 22.09 1.58 3.05
CA SER A 315 23.27 2.17 3.63
C SER A 315 23.17 3.64 3.27
N ILE A 316 22.95 4.44 4.31
CA ILE A 316 23.11 5.90 4.31
C ILE A 316 24.52 6.22 3.87
#